data_486fb8dbab865507c025f15ae77cb20f
#
_entry.id   486fb8dbab865507c025f15ae77cb20f
#
_cell.length_a   1.000
_cell.length_b   1.000
_cell.length_c   1.000
_cell.angle_alpha   90.00
_cell.angle_beta   90.00
_cell.angle_gamma   90.00
#
_symmetry.space_group_name_H-M   'P 1'
#
loop_
_entity.id
_entity.type
_entity.pdbx_description
1 polymer ?
#
loop_
_entity_poly.entity_id
_entity_poly.type
_entity_poly.pdbx_seq_one_letter_code
_entity_poly.pdbx_strand_id
1 'polypeptide(L)'
;MIKVGKWIAKHKILIIIIGIALLIPSYLGMAATRINYDVLSYLPDTLETVDGQDIMVDQFGMGAFSMIVVEDMELKDVAALKEKIEAVDHVKKVLWYDSVLDVSVPVEMLPKDLREAFFNGDATMMIALFDNTTSSETSMEAVTQIRKITSKNCFVSGMTGIVTDIKQIALKEMPIYVVIASCLSLIVLLLAMDSLVVPVLFLLCIGVAVLYNLGSNIFLGQISYITQALTAVLQLGVTMDYSIFLLNSYEENKKRFEGDKERAMAHAINATFKSVIGSSITTVAGFIALCFMTFSLGRDMGIVMAKGVVIGVLCCVTLLPALVLTFDGAIEKTTHKPLLPSFDK
;
A
#
# COMPACT_ATOMS: atom_id res chain seq x y z
N MET A 1 -12.26 -6.23 -32.81
CA MET A 1 -11.40 -5.20 -32.16
C MET A 1 -11.17 -3.97 -33.05
N ILE A 2 -10.99 -4.04 -34.37
CA ILE A 2 -10.79 -2.83 -35.22
C ILE A 2 -11.92 -1.81 -35.07
N LYS A 3 -13.20 -2.25 -34.96
CA LYS A 3 -14.33 -1.32 -34.72
C LYS A 3 -14.21 -0.58 -33.39
N VAL A 4 -13.75 -1.26 -32.34
CA VAL A 4 -13.51 -0.67 -31.02
C VAL A 4 -12.36 0.32 -31.10
N GLY A 5 -11.24 -0.05 -31.75
CA GLY A 5 -10.11 0.84 -31.94
C GLY A 5 -10.47 2.13 -32.70
N LYS A 6 -11.27 2.01 -33.76
CA LYS A 6 -11.81 3.19 -34.51
C LYS A 6 -12.71 4.05 -33.62
N TRP A 7 -13.52 3.46 -32.77
CA TRP A 7 -14.40 4.19 -31.86
C TRP A 7 -13.56 4.96 -30.81
N ILE A 8 -12.54 4.30 -30.25
CA ILE A 8 -11.59 4.93 -29.29
C ILE A 8 -10.85 6.11 -29.95
N ALA A 9 -10.33 5.91 -31.16
CA ALA A 9 -9.60 6.96 -31.87
C ALA A 9 -10.50 8.17 -32.18
N LYS A 10 -11.75 7.93 -32.60
CA LYS A 10 -12.72 8.99 -32.86
C LYS A 10 -13.16 9.77 -31.63
N HIS A 11 -13.27 9.10 -30.46
CA HIS A 11 -13.79 9.69 -29.22
C HIS A 11 -12.68 9.94 -28.18
N LYS A 12 -11.43 10.17 -28.61
CA LYS A 12 -10.26 10.33 -27.73
C LYS A 12 -10.45 11.36 -26.62
N ILE A 13 -11.03 12.53 -26.93
CA ILE A 13 -11.26 13.59 -25.93
C ILE A 13 -12.29 13.15 -24.88
N LEU A 14 -13.37 12.49 -25.33
CA LEU A 14 -14.39 11.97 -24.41
C LEU A 14 -13.79 10.94 -23.43
N ILE A 15 -12.92 10.05 -23.93
CA ILE A 15 -12.26 9.03 -23.10
C ILE A 15 -11.36 9.69 -22.05
N ILE A 16 -10.61 10.73 -22.44
CA ILE A 16 -9.76 11.48 -21.49
C ILE A 16 -10.63 12.17 -20.43
N ILE A 17 -11.74 12.80 -20.82
CA ILE A 17 -12.65 13.46 -19.87
C ILE A 17 -13.24 12.44 -18.90
N ILE A 18 -13.71 11.29 -19.39
CA ILE A 18 -14.22 10.20 -18.52
C ILE A 18 -13.10 9.69 -17.62
N GLY A 19 -11.88 9.51 -18.14
CA GLY A 19 -10.73 9.10 -17.35
C GLY A 19 -10.44 10.08 -16.23
N ILE A 20 -10.44 11.38 -16.49
CA ILE A 20 -10.23 12.40 -15.46
C ILE A 20 -11.41 12.42 -14.45
N ALA A 21 -12.65 12.32 -14.93
CA ALA A 21 -13.83 12.31 -14.08
C ALA A 21 -13.83 11.12 -13.09
N LEU A 22 -13.36 9.94 -13.54
CA LEU A 22 -13.24 8.75 -12.70
C LEU A 22 -12.13 8.84 -11.62
N LEU A 23 -11.19 9.76 -11.75
CA LEU A 23 -10.20 10.00 -10.69
C LEU A 23 -10.82 10.50 -9.39
N ILE A 24 -11.90 11.28 -9.47
CA ILE A 24 -12.58 11.81 -8.28
C ILE A 24 -13.12 10.68 -7.39
N PRO A 25 -14.01 9.80 -7.89
CA PRO A 25 -14.51 8.69 -7.07
C PRO A 25 -13.38 7.71 -6.69
N SER A 26 -12.36 7.54 -7.52
CA SER A 26 -11.21 6.69 -7.17
C SER A 26 -10.39 7.25 -6.02
N TYR A 27 -10.15 8.56 -5.99
CA TYR A 27 -9.46 9.21 -4.88
C TYR A 27 -10.27 9.12 -3.57
N LEU A 28 -11.59 9.37 -3.65
CA LEU A 28 -12.48 9.23 -2.50
C LEU A 28 -12.53 7.78 -2.00
N GLY A 29 -12.59 6.81 -2.91
CA GLY A 29 -12.55 5.39 -2.56
C GLY A 29 -11.24 4.97 -1.92
N MET A 30 -10.11 5.46 -2.41
CA MET A 30 -8.79 5.22 -1.81
C MET A 30 -8.70 5.80 -0.40
N ALA A 31 -9.21 7.03 -0.18
CA ALA A 31 -9.20 7.67 1.13
C ALA A 31 -10.15 6.99 2.13
N ALA A 32 -11.24 6.39 1.65
CA ALA A 32 -12.22 5.68 2.47
C ALA A 32 -11.87 4.21 2.71
N THR A 33 -10.92 3.64 1.98
CA THR A 33 -10.47 2.25 2.17
C THR A 33 -9.67 2.12 3.46
N ARG A 34 -10.09 1.22 4.35
CA ARG A 34 -9.36 0.95 5.59
C ARG A 34 -8.10 0.15 5.30
N ILE A 35 -6.97 0.60 5.85
CA ILE A 35 -5.70 -0.11 5.76
C ILE A 35 -5.43 -0.86 7.05
N ASN A 36 -5.23 -2.17 6.95
CA ASN A 36 -4.90 -3.02 8.07
C ASN A 36 -3.38 -3.18 8.19
N TYR A 37 -2.83 -2.78 9.33
CA TYR A 37 -1.40 -2.86 9.65
C TYR A 37 -1.03 -4.08 10.48
N ASP A 38 -2.03 -4.84 10.94
CA ASP A 38 -1.84 -6.04 11.73
C ASP A 38 -1.75 -7.27 10.83
N VAL A 39 -0.52 -7.78 10.68
CA VAL A 39 -0.27 -9.00 9.88
C VAL A 39 -0.86 -10.24 10.56
N LEU A 40 -1.01 -10.23 11.88
CA LEU A 40 -1.56 -11.38 12.63
C LEU A 40 -3.03 -11.60 12.32
N SER A 41 -3.78 -10.55 12.02
CA SER A 41 -5.18 -10.64 11.62
C SER A 41 -5.43 -11.38 10.30
N TYR A 42 -4.37 -11.70 9.55
CA TYR A 42 -4.43 -12.51 8.33
C TYR A 42 -4.11 -13.98 8.56
N LEU A 43 -3.80 -14.37 9.79
CA LEU A 43 -3.59 -15.77 10.14
C LEU A 43 -4.92 -16.56 10.05
N PRO A 44 -4.84 -17.86 9.72
CA PRO A 44 -6.02 -18.71 9.72
C PRO A 44 -6.64 -18.85 11.12
N ASP A 45 -7.96 -18.77 11.20
CA ASP A 45 -8.72 -18.91 12.45
C ASP A 45 -8.55 -20.29 13.11
N THR A 46 -7.98 -21.27 12.40
CA THR A 46 -7.71 -22.62 12.91
C THR A 46 -6.46 -22.74 13.78
N LEU A 47 -5.72 -21.64 13.97
CA LEU A 47 -4.52 -21.63 14.79
C LEU A 47 -4.86 -21.38 16.26
N GLU A 48 -4.31 -22.19 17.16
CA GLU A 48 -4.46 -22.04 18.63
C GLU A 48 -4.07 -20.63 19.11
N THR A 49 -3.14 -19.96 18.43
CA THR A 49 -2.74 -18.59 18.76
C THR A 49 -3.87 -17.60 18.51
N VAL A 50 -4.66 -17.79 17.45
CA VAL A 50 -5.81 -16.93 17.12
C VAL A 50 -6.93 -17.18 18.11
N ASP A 51 -7.28 -18.45 18.37
CA ASP A 51 -8.24 -18.83 19.40
C ASP A 51 -7.87 -18.26 20.78
N GLY A 52 -6.59 -18.34 21.16
CA GLY A 52 -6.07 -17.79 22.40
C GLY A 52 -6.20 -16.26 22.46
N GLN A 53 -5.99 -15.57 21.36
CA GLN A 53 -6.16 -14.12 21.27
C GLN A 53 -7.64 -13.72 21.40
N ASP A 54 -8.54 -14.44 20.77
CA ASP A 54 -9.99 -14.19 20.86
C ASP A 54 -10.49 -14.40 22.29
N ILE A 55 -10.02 -15.46 22.97
CA ILE A 55 -10.32 -15.68 24.39
C ILE A 55 -9.81 -14.53 25.26
N MET A 56 -8.59 -14.03 24.99
CA MET A 56 -8.03 -12.88 25.71
C MET A 56 -8.86 -11.62 25.53
N VAL A 57 -9.35 -11.36 24.31
CA VAL A 57 -10.22 -10.21 24.00
C VAL A 57 -11.58 -10.37 24.68
N ASP A 58 -12.26 -11.50 24.44
CA ASP A 58 -13.69 -11.67 24.78
C ASP A 58 -13.89 -11.95 26.29
N GLN A 59 -13.03 -12.76 26.89
CA GLN A 59 -13.22 -13.20 28.28
C GLN A 59 -12.42 -12.34 29.27
N PHE A 60 -11.23 -11.87 28.90
CA PHE A 60 -10.37 -11.08 29.78
C PHE A 60 -10.41 -9.59 29.45
N GLY A 61 -10.95 -9.20 28.30
CA GLY A 61 -10.96 -7.82 27.83
C GLY A 61 -9.55 -7.24 27.63
N MET A 62 -8.58 -8.08 27.27
CA MET A 62 -7.17 -7.74 27.10
C MET A 62 -6.74 -7.98 25.66
N GLY A 63 -7.38 -7.28 24.72
CA GLY A 63 -7.12 -7.46 23.28
C GLY A 63 -5.85 -6.80 22.78
N ALA A 64 -5.40 -5.73 23.41
CA ALA A 64 -4.22 -5.01 23.02
C ALA A 64 -3.44 -4.55 24.26
N PHE A 65 -2.11 -4.57 24.13
CA PHE A 65 -1.23 -4.07 25.19
C PHE A 65 0.04 -3.47 24.62
N SER A 66 0.65 -2.57 25.41
CA SER A 66 2.01 -2.08 25.18
C SER A 66 2.82 -2.17 26.45
N MET A 67 4.09 -2.48 26.32
CA MET A 67 5.07 -2.46 27.40
C MET A 67 5.76 -1.10 27.39
N ILE A 68 5.87 -0.51 28.57
CA ILE A 68 6.53 0.78 28.77
C ILE A 68 7.69 0.56 29.72
N VAL A 69 8.90 0.65 29.21
CA VAL A 69 10.14 0.56 30.00
C VAL A 69 10.57 1.98 30.36
N VAL A 70 10.84 2.21 31.63
CA VAL A 70 11.31 3.49 32.16
C VAL A 70 12.66 3.27 32.80
N GLU A 71 13.66 4.05 32.41
CA GLU A 71 15.04 4.00 32.93
C GLU A 71 15.40 5.30 33.70
N ASP A 72 16.23 5.18 34.71
CA ASP A 72 16.78 6.29 35.45
C ASP A 72 15.73 7.30 35.98
N MET A 73 14.61 6.80 36.52
CA MET A 73 13.52 7.62 37.06
C MET A 73 13.18 7.18 38.49
N GLU A 74 12.95 8.13 39.39
CA GLU A 74 12.49 7.81 40.74
C GLU A 74 11.12 7.15 40.74
N LEU A 75 10.88 6.15 41.61
CA LEU A 75 9.62 5.40 41.66
C LEU A 75 8.39 6.29 41.83
N LYS A 76 8.53 7.41 42.56
CA LYS A 76 7.46 8.39 42.73
C LYS A 76 7.07 9.07 41.40
N ASP A 77 8.06 9.37 40.56
CA ASP A 77 7.84 9.99 39.24
C ASP A 77 7.30 8.97 38.26
N VAL A 78 7.73 7.70 38.38
CA VAL A 78 7.13 6.58 37.60
C VAL A 78 5.66 6.38 37.97
N ALA A 79 5.28 6.45 39.25
CA ALA A 79 3.89 6.39 39.68
C ALA A 79 3.06 7.56 39.09
N ALA A 80 3.60 8.78 39.15
CA ALA A 80 2.95 9.94 38.54
C ALA A 80 2.83 9.82 37.02
N LEU A 81 3.82 9.20 36.36
CA LEU A 81 3.76 8.89 34.92
C LEU A 81 2.69 7.86 34.62
N LYS A 82 2.58 6.80 35.42
CA LYS A 82 1.54 5.79 35.31
C LYS A 82 0.14 6.41 35.32
N GLU A 83 -0.14 7.30 36.28
CA GLU A 83 -1.44 8.01 36.37
C GLU A 83 -1.71 8.83 35.09
N LYS A 84 -0.69 9.50 34.53
CA LYS A 84 -0.84 10.25 33.28
C LYS A 84 -1.11 9.31 32.10
N ILE A 85 -0.53 8.13 32.08
CA ILE A 85 -0.76 7.13 31.01
C ILE A 85 -2.17 6.53 31.15
N GLU A 86 -2.64 6.26 32.37
CA GLU A 86 -4.00 5.79 32.63
C GLU A 86 -5.09 6.83 32.24
N ALA A 87 -4.73 8.12 32.28
CA ALA A 87 -5.63 9.20 31.86
C ALA A 87 -5.70 9.40 30.33
N VAL A 88 -4.89 8.69 29.56
CA VAL A 88 -4.95 8.73 28.08
C VAL A 88 -6.21 8.01 27.61
N ASP A 89 -6.93 8.63 26.66
CA ASP A 89 -8.11 8.03 26.06
C ASP A 89 -7.80 6.63 25.48
N HIS A 90 -8.71 5.67 25.69
CA HIS A 90 -8.60 4.27 25.26
C HIS A 90 -7.55 3.45 26.00
N VAL A 91 -6.88 3.98 27.01
CA VAL A 91 -6.13 3.17 27.98
C VAL A 91 -7.09 2.67 29.04
N LYS A 92 -7.24 1.34 29.12
CA LYS A 92 -8.14 0.71 30.09
C LYS A 92 -7.52 0.65 31.47
N LYS A 93 -6.24 0.29 31.55
CA LYS A 93 -5.50 0.14 32.80
C LYS A 93 -3.99 0.08 32.51
N VAL A 94 -3.18 0.54 33.48
CA VAL A 94 -1.74 0.32 33.47
C VAL A 94 -1.38 -0.61 34.63
N LEU A 95 -0.79 -1.75 34.30
CA LEU A 95 -0.30 -2.71 35.29
C LEU A 95 1.17 -2.40 35.62
N TRP A 96 1.45 -2.29 36.89
CA TRP A 96 2.78 -2.15 37.45
C TRP A 96 2.82 -2.89 38.79
N TYR A 97 3.93 -2.96 39.48
CA TYR A 97 4.01 -3.68 40.76
C TYR A 97 3.04 -3.12 41.81
N ASP A 98 2.70 -1.83 41.73
CA ASP A 98 1.73 -1.16 42.62
C ASP A 98 0.28 -1.69 42.45
N SER A 99 0.01 -2.43 41.39
CA SER A 99 -1.27 -3.13 41.21
C SER A 99 -1.42 -4.32 42.16
N VAL A 100 -0.33 -4.74 42.78
CA VAL A 100 -0.28 -5.89 43.73
C VAL A 100 0.13 -5.45 45.13
N LEU A 101 1.06 -4.49 45.26
CA LEU A 101 1.61 -4.01 46.53
C LEU A 101 1.67 -2.48 46.53
N ASP A 102 1.62 -1.85 47.71
CA ASP A 102 1.71 -0.40 47.83
C ASP A 102 3.09 0.12 47.39
N VAL A 103 3.14 1.29 46.74
CA VAL A 103 4.38 1.95 46.24
C VAL A 103 5.34 2.27 47.36
N SER A 104 4.88 2.39 48.62
CA SER A 104 5.72 2.64 49.78
C SER A 104 6.62 1.45 50.19
N VAL A 105 6.34 0.24 49.62
CA VAL A 105 7.16 -0.95 49.88
C VAL A 105 8.48 -0.83 49.12
N PRO A 106 9.65 -0.85 49.79
CA PRO A 106 10.95 -0.82 49.12
C PRO A 106 11.11 -2.00 48.14
N VAL A 107 11.73 -1.76 46.98
CA VAL A 107 11.92 -2.77 45.93
C VAL A 107 12.65 -4.01 46.42
N GLU A 108 13.58 -3.84 47.39
CA GLU A 108 14.35 -4.92 48.01
C GLU A 108 13.47 -5.89 48.84
N MET A 109 12.32 -5.41 49.30
CA MET A 109 11.34 -6.23 50.08
C MET A 109 10.31 -6.93 49.21
N LEU A 110 10.29 -6.65 47.91
CA LEU A 110 9.37 -7.34 46.97
C LEU A 110 9.72 -8.82 46.84
N PRO A 111 8.71 -9.70 46.68
CA PRO A 111 8.93 -11.10 46.30
C PRO A 111 9.79 -11.17 45.04
N LYS A 112 10.73 -12.14 45.00
CA LYS A 112 11.71 -12.27 43.93
C LYS A 112 11.06 -12.27 42.55
N ASP A 113 9.99 -13.04 42.38
CA ASP A 113 9.27 -13.18 41.10
C ASP A 113 8.67 -11.84 40.65
N LEU A 114 8.10 -11.07 41.58
CA LEU A 114 7.52 -9.76 41.27
C LEU A 114 8.61 -8.73 40.93
N ARG A 115 9.72 -8.76 41.65
CA ARG A 115 10.86 -7.88 41.38
C ARG A 115 11.46 -8.17 40.01
N GLU A 116 11.70 -9.43 39.67
CA GLU A 116 12.27 -9.83 38.39
C GLU A 116 11.31 -9.57 37.21
N ALA A 117 9.98 -9.56 37.44
CA ALA A 117 9.00 -9.24 36.41
C ALA A 117 8.94 -7.75 36.07
N PHE A 118 9.15 -6.85 37.05
CA PHE A 118 8.95 -5.42 36.85
C PHE A 118 10.22 -4.58 36.92
N PHE A 119 11.34 -5.10 37.43
CA PHE A 119 12.57 -4.37 37.65
C PHE A 119 13.81 -5.10 37.11
N ASN A 120 14.69 -4.36 36.48
CA ASN A 120 16.00 -4.84 36.06
C ASN A 120 17.03 -3.69 36.16
N GLY A 121 17.90 -3.73 37.17
CA GLY A 121 18.80 -2.61 37.46
C GLY A 121 18.01 -1.34 37.80
N ASP A 122 18.31 -0.26 37.11
CA ASP A 122 17.65 1.05 37.27
C ASP A 122 16.40 1.20 36.35
N ALA A 123 16.05 0.12 35.65
CA ALA A 123 14.87 0.11 34.76
C ALA A 123 13.66 -0.54 35.43
N THR A 124 12.48 0.01 35.17
CA THR A 124 11.19 -0.60 35.53
C THR A 124 10.27 -0.70 34.34
N MET A 125 9.38 -1.70 34.31
CA MET A 125 8.45 -1.96 33.23
C MET A 125 7.00 -1.84 33.70
N MET A 126 6.17 -1.15 32.91
CA MET A 126 4.73 -1.09 33.06
C MET A 126 4.07 -1.72 31.83
N ILE A 127 2.85 -2.22 31.97
CA ILE A 127 2.04 -2.77 30.87
C ILE A 127 0.75 -1.96 30.77
N ALA A 128 0.61 -1.21 29.68
CA ALA A 128 -0.63 -0.51 29.36
C ALA A 128 -1.55 -1.43 28.58
N LEU A 129 -2.78 -1.61 29.06
CA LEU A 129 -3.86 -2.36 28.41
C LEU A 129 -4.81 -1.39 27.73
N PHE A 130 -5.26 -1.72 26.52
CA PHE A 130 -6.16 -0.90 25.73
C PHE A 130 -7.56 -1.50 25.62
N ASP A 131 -8.57 -0.66 25.38
CA ASP A 131 -9.98 -1.06 25.25
C ASP A 131 -10.27 -1.84 23.97
N ASN A 132 -9.48 -1.65 22.93
CA ASN A 132 -9.70 -2.18 21.59
C ASN A 132 -8.58 -3.11 21.14
N THR A 133 -8.73 -3.68 19.95
CA THR A 133 -7.74 -4.59 19.36
C THR A 133 -6.43 -3.86 19.00
N THR A 134 -5.37 -4.64 18.83
CA THR A 134 -3.99 -4.17 18.56
C THR A 134 -3.90 -3.22 17.36
N SER A 135 -4.65 -3.49 16.30
CA SER A 135 -4.64 -2.71 15.05
C SER A 135 -5.75 -1.66 14.96
N SER A 136 -6.51 -1.43 16.03
CA SER A 136 -7.53 -0.38 16.03
C SER A 136 -6.89 1.00 16.00
N GLU A 137 -7.52 1.94 15.30
CA GLU A 137 -7.02 3.33 15.24
C GLU A 137 -6.93 3.95 16.62
N THR A 138 -7.89 3.65 17.49
CA THR A 138 -7.94 4.15 18.87
C THR A 138 -6.76 3.64 19.71
N SER A 139 -6.41 2.35 19.63
CA SER A 139 -5.25 1.80 20.35
C SER A 139 -3.92 2.39 19.82
N MET A 140 -3.79 2.56 18.51
CA MET A 140 -2.60 3.19 17.90
C MET A 140 -2.49 4.69 18.26
N GLU A 141 -3.61 5.38 18.37
CA GLU A 141 -3.65 6.77 18.79
C GLU A 141 -3.25 6.89 20.28
N ALA A 142 -3.76 6.01 21.15
CA ALA A 142 -3.35 5.94 22.54
C ALA A 142 -1.83 5.75 22.70
N VAL A 143 -1.22 4.82 21.95
CA VAL A 143 0.25 4.66 21.93
C VAL A 143 0.94 5.95 21.48
N THR A 144 0.41 6.62 20.48
CA THR A 144 0.98 7.88 19.99
C THR A 144 0.89 9.00 21.04
N GLN A 145 -0.21 9.04 21.79
CA GLN A 145 -0.37 10.00 22.90
C GLN A 145 0.54 9.66 24.09
N ILE A 146 0.66 8.37 24.46
CA ILE A 146 1.59 7.91 25.48
C ILE A 146 3.02 8.37 25.13
N ARG A 147 3.47 8.22 23.90
CA ARG A 147 4.80 8.67 23.44
C ARG A 147 5.00 10.18 23.53
N LYS A 148 3.94 10.99 23.50
CA LYS A 148 4.06 12.46 23.67
C LYS A 148 4.22 12.88 25.13
N ILE A 149 3.70 12.10 26.06
CA ILE A 149 3.78 12.38 27.50
C ILE A 149 4.98 11.72 28.17
N THR A 150 5.60 10.73 27.52
CA THR A 150 6.80 10.04 28.01
C THR A 150 8.05 10.84 27.69
N SER A 151 9.06 10.74 28.56
CA SER A 151 10.38 11.38 28.42
C SER A 151 11.31 10.53 27.52
N LYS A 152 12.54 11.04 27.30
CA LYS A 152 13.56 10.33 26.52
C LYS A 152 14.00 8.99 27.13
N ASN A 153 13.82 8.83 28.44
CA ASN A 153 14.18 7.61 29.18
C ASN A 153 13.02 6.60 29.24
N CYS A 154 11.96 6.80 28.46
CA CYS A 154 10.81 5.91 28.39
C CYS A 154 10.71 5.30 27.00
N PHE A 155 10.61 3.98 26.94
CA PHE A 155 10.52 3.22 25.69
C PHE A 155 9.17 2.50 25.64
N VAL A 156 8.36 2.83 24.65
CA VAL A 156 7.07 2.19 24.42
C VAL A 156 7.22 1.11 23.36
N SER A 157 7.00 -0.14 23.75
CA SER A 157 7.11 -1.34 22.91
C SER A 157 5.86 -2.22 23.07
N GLY A 158 5.92 -3.45 22.62
CA GLY A 158 4.79 -4.39 22.60
C GLY A 158 4.04 -4.36 21.28
N MET A 159 3.06 -5.26 21.13
CA MET A 159 2.41 -5.50 19.83
C MET A 159 1.75 -4.24 19.27
N THR A 160 1.01 -3.49 20.08
CA THR A 160 0.35 -2.24 19.63
C THR A 160 1.37 -1.16 19.27
N GLY A 161 2.49 -1.09 20.02
CA GLY A 161 3.61 -0.21 19.69
C GLY A 161 4.22 -0.53 18.32
N ILE A 162 4.48 -1.82 18.04
CA ILE A 162 5.03 -2.30 16.77
C ILE A 162 4.09 -1.97 15.61
N VAL A 163 2.80 -2.26 15.73
CA VAL A 163 1.80 -1.97 14.68
C VAL A 163 1.70 -0.46 14.43
N THR A 164 1.79 0.36 15.48
CA THR A 164 1.83 1.83 15.36
C THR A 164 3.07 2.29 14.59
N ASP A 165 4.24 1.71 14.86
CA ASP A 165 5.47 2.04 14.15
C ASP A 165 5.41 1.62 12.67
N ILE A 166 4.90 0.41 12.40
CA ILE A 166 4.67 -0.05 11.02
C ILE A 166 3.78 0.93 10.26
N LYS A 167 2.67 1.39 10.87
CA LYS A 167 1.79 2.40 10.26
C LYS A 167 2.53 3.69 9.94
N GLN A 168 3.30 4.23 10.90
CA GLN A 168 4.03 5.48 10.70
C GLN A 168 5.12 5.36 9.62
N ILE A 169 5.87 4.27 9.63
CA ILE A 169 6.89 3.98 8.61
C ILE A 169 6.23 3.82 7.24
N ALA A 170 5.16 3.02 7.13
CA ALA A 170 4.46 2.81 5.88
C ALA A 170 3.94 4.12 5.27
N LEU A 171 3.27 4.96 6.07
CA LEU A 171 2.76 6.26 5.61
C LEU A 171 3.87 7.22 5.14
N LYS A 172 5.04 7.16 5.78
CA LYS A 172 6.18 8.01 5.44
C LYS A 172 6.97 7.51 4.23
N GLU A 173 7.21 6.21 4.14
CA GLU A 173 8.13 5.63 3.17
C GLU A 173 7.45 5.23 1.86
N MET A 174 6.19 4.74 1.89
CA MET A 174 5.50 4.34 0.67
C MET A 174 5.51 5.39 -0.45
N PRO A 175 5.17 6.68 -0.21
CA PRO A 175 5.21 7.69 -1.26
C PRO A 175 6.61 7.86 -1.84
N ILE A 176 7.64 7.75 -1.01
CA ILE A 176 9.04 7.89 -1.42
C ILE A 176 9.43 6.77 -2.39
N TYR A 177 9.12 5.52 -2.05
CA TYR A 177 9.43 4.38 -2.91
C TYR A 177 8.67 4.41 -4.24
N VAL A 178 7.40 4.85 -4.23
CA VAL A 178 6.61 5.04 -5.46
C VAL A 178 7.24 6.10 -6.36
N VAL A 179 7.71 7.21 -5.79
CA VAL A 179 8.42 8.26 -6.55
C VAL A 179 9.74 7.74 -7.11
N ILE A 180 10.54 7.04 -6.30
CA ILE A 180 11.81 6.44 -6.76
C ILE A 180 11.55 5.46 -7.91
N ALA A 181 10.59 4.54 -7.77
CA ALA A 181 10.24 3.58 -8.81
C ALA A 181 9.78 4.29 -10.10
N SER A 182 8.96 5.34 -9.97
CA SER A 182 8.50 6.13 -11.11
C SER A 182 9.64 6.87 -11.79
N CYS A 183 10.57 7.46 -11.04
CA CYS A 183 11.75 8.14 -11.59
C CYS A 183 12.68 7.16 -12.30
N LEU A 184 12.96 6.01 -11.71
CA LEU A 184 13.78 4.97 -12.35
C LEU A 184 13.13 4.48 -13.65
N SER A 185 11.83 4.21 -13.62
CA SER A 185 11.07 3.82 -14.81
C SER A 185 11.10 4.89 -15.89
N LEU A 186 10.96 6.18 -15.50
CA LEU A 186 11.06 7.30 -16.41
C LEU A 186 12.44 7.34 -17.09
N ILE A 187 13.52 7.20 -16.33
CA ILE A 187 14.89 7.20 -16.86
C ILE A 187 15.07 6.07 -17.87
N VAL A 188 14.65 4.84 -17.51
CA VAL A 188 14.77 3.68 -18.42
C VAL A 188 13.98 3.90 -19.71
N LEU A 189 12.75 4.40 -19.60
CA LEU A 189 11.92 4.71 -20.77
C LEU A 189 12.49 5.84 -21.65
N LEU A 190 13.06 6.88 -21.04
CA LEU A 190 13.71 7.96 -21.78
C LEU A 190 14.94 7.48 -22.58
N LEU A 191 15.63 6.47 -22.07
CA LEU A 191 16.76 5.84 -22.77
C LEU A 191 16.30 4.89 -23.89
N ALA A 192 15.14 4.25 -23.69
CA ALA A 192 14.63 3.21 -24.61
C ALA A 192 13.73 3.75 -25.71
N MET A 193 13.07 4.90 -25.50
CA MET A 193 12.08 5.46 -26.43
C MET A 193 12.66 6.61 -27.27
N ASP A 194 12.09 6.81 -28.46
CA ASP A 194 12.52 7.83 -29.42
C ASP A 194 11.89 9.22 -29.15
N SER A 195 11.14 9.40 -28.08
CA SER A 195 10.47 10.67 -27.74
C SER A 195 10.45 10.89 -26.23
N LEU A 196 10.66 12.15 -25.82
CA LEU A 196 10.61 12.56 -24.41
C LEU A 196 9.20 12.57 -23.83
N VAL A 197 8.17 12.76 -24.66
CA VAL A 197 6.77 12.86 -24.23
C VAL A 197 6.16 11.48 -23.95
N VAL A 198 6.53 10.46 -24.71
CA VAL A 198 5.95 9.12 -24.59
C VAL A 198 6.12 8.51 -23.21
N PRO A 199 7.33 8.52 -22.57
CA PRO A 199 7.50 8.01 -21.21
C PRO A 199 6.60 8.69 -20.19
N VAL A 200 6.40 10.00 -20.32
CA VAL A 200 5.52 10.76 -19.43
C VAL A 200 4.05 10.33 -19.61
N LEU A 201 3.59 10.13 -20.84
CA LEU A 201 2.23 9.63 -21.11
C LEU A 201 2.02 8.21 -20.57
N PHE A 202 3.03 7.36 -20.66
CA PHE A 202 2.97 6.00 -20.10
C PHE A 202 2.81 6.05 -18.58
N LEU A 203 3.69 6.78 -17.89
CA LEU A 203 3.62 6.91 -16.42
C LEU A 203 2.31 7.56 -15.97
N LEU A 204 1.81 8.55 -16.72
CA LEU A 204 0.52 9.16 -16.44
C LEU A 204 -0.62 8.14 -16.57
N CYS A 205 -0.65 7.37 -17.66
CA CYS A 205 -1.67 6.35 -17.87
C CYS A 205 -1.62 5.25 -16.80
N ILE A 206 -0.42 4.79 -16.43
CA ILE A 206 -0.23 3.80 -15.38
C ILE A 206 -0.61 4.38 -14.01
N GLY A 207 -0.24 5.62 -13.72
CA GLY A 207 -0.63 6.32 -12.49
C GLY A 207 -2.14 6.40 -12.32
N VAL A 208 -2.87 6.72 -13.40
CA VAL A 208 -4.34 6.68 -13.42
C VAL A 208 -4.86 5.27 -13.14
N ALA A 209 -4.28 4.24 -13.77
CA ALA A 209 -4.67 2.85 -13.53
C ALA A 209 -4.42 2.40 -12.08
N VAL A 210 -3.31 2.81 -11.47
CA VAL A 210 -3.00 2.57 -10.05
C VAL A 210 -4.03 3.24 -9.15
N LEU A 211 -4.38 4.50 -9.41
CA LEU A 211 -5.41 5.21 -8.65
C LEU A 211 -6.79 4.56 -8.77
N TYR A 212 -7.17 4.06 -9.95
CA TYR A 212 -8.41 3.31 -10.12
C TYR A 212 -8.39 2.00 -9.33
N ASN A 213 -7.25 1.31 -9.34
CA ASN A 213 -7.10 0.08 -8.57
C ASN A 213 -7.19 0.34 -7.06
N LEU A 214 -6.46 1.30 -6.54
CA LEU A 214 -6.49 1.68 -5.13
C LEU A 214 -7.88 2.18 -4.71
N GLY A 215 -8.52 3.02 -5.54
CA GLY A 215 -9.84 3.56 -5.27
C GLY A 215 -10.95 2.51 -5.24
N SER A 216 -10.86 1.51 -6.11
CA SER A 216 -11.85 0.43 -6.12
C SER A 216 -11.70 -0.57 -4.97
N ASN A 217 -10.68 -0.45 -4.12
CA ASN A 217 -10.53 -1.28 -2.92
C ASN A 217 -11.58 -0.98 -1.84
N ILE A 218 -12.28 0.14 -1.92
CA ILE A 218 -13.43 0.44 -1.04
C ILE A 218 -14.47 -0.68 -1.06
N PHE A 219 -14.65 -1.37 -2.18
CA PHE A 219 -15.57 -2.52 -2.30
C PHE A 219 -15.08 -3.76 -1.55
N LEU A 220 -13.81 -3.82 -1.16
CA LEU A 220 -13.22 -4.89 -0.35
C LEU A 220 -13.32 -4.57 1.15
N GLY A 221 -13.66 -3.31 1.51
CA GLY A 221 -13.76 -2.82 2.88
C GLY A 221 -12.41 -2.50 3.49
N GLN A 222 -11.49 -3.44 3.51
CA GLN A 222 -10.11 -3.24 4.00
C GLN A 222 -9.11 -4.01 3.14
N ILE A 223 -7.87 -3.51 3.14
CA ILE A 223 -6.71 -4.17 2.52
C ILE A 223 -5.50 -4.08 3.46
N SER A 224 -4.53 -4.99 3.29
CA SER A 224 -3.26 -4.92 4.01
C SER A 224 -2.42 -3.72 3.54
N TYR A 225 -1.65 -3.13 4.45
CA TYR A 225 -0.63 -2.14 4.10
C TYR A 225 0.42 -2.71 3.12
N ILE A 226 0.73 -4.01 3.23
CA ILE A 226 1.63 -4.71 2.30
C ILE A 226 1.03 -4.73 0.90
N THR A 227 -0.26 -5.09 0.78
CA THR A 227 -0.99 -5.07 -0.49
C THR A 227 -1.02 -3.67 -1.09
N GLN A 228 -1.28 -2.65 -0.29
CA GLN A 228 -1.28 -1.26 -0.74
C GLN A 228 0.08 -0.83 -1.29
N ALA A 229 1.16 -1.13 -0.56
CA ALA A 229 2.52 -0.79 -0.95
C ALA A 229 2.94 -1.46 -2.26
N LEU A 230 2.70 -2.77 -2.36
CA LEU A 230 3.08 -3.55 -3.53
C LEU A 230 2.24 -3.21 -4.76
N THR A 231 0.95 -2.86 -4.58
CA THR A 231 0.04 -2.55 -5.70
C THR A 231 0.62 -1.47 -6.60
N ALA A 232 1.08 -0.35 -6.05
CA ALA A 232 1.58 0.76 -6.85
C ALA A 232 2.84 0.37 -7.65
N VAL A 233 3.81 -0.29 -6.99
CA VAL A 233 5.10 -0.62 -7.59
C VAL A 233 4.99 -1.77 -8.59
N LEU A 234 4.27 -2.85 -8.23
CA LEU A 234 4.12 -4.01 -9.11
C LEU A 234 3.24 -3.71 -10.30
N GLN A 235 2.17 -2.94 -10.13
CA GLN A 235 1.31 -2.55 -11.25
C GLN A 235 2.07 -1.70 -12.26
N LEU A 236 2.96 -0.79 -11.79
CA LEU A 236 3.83 -0.01 -12.66
C LEU A 236 4.72 -0.94 -13.51
N GLY A 237 5.37 -1.93 -12.91
CA GLY A 237 6.22 -2.87 -13.63
C GLY A 237 5.45 -3.77 -14.61
N VAL A 238 4.34 -4.36 -14.19
CA VAL A 238 3.57 -5.33 -15.00
C VAL A 238 2.86 -4.66 -16.18
N THR A 239 2.37 -3.42 -16.02
CA THR A 239 1.56 -2.77 -17.08
C THR A 239 2.37 -1.95 -18.07
N MET A 240 3.64 -1.67 -17.77
CA MET A 240 4.52 -0.88 -18.65
C MET A 240 4.73 -1.56 -20.00
N ASP A 241 4.96 -2.88 -20.00
CA ASP A 241 5.22 -3.66 -21.21
C ASP A 241 4.05 -3.58 -22.21
N TYR A 242 2.82 -3.54 -21.71
CA TYR A 242 1.64 -3.41 -22.56
C TYR A 242 1.62 -2.09 -23.32
N SER A 243 2.06 -1.02 -22.68
CA SER A 243 2.15 0.32 -23.25
C SER A 243 3.21 0.37 -24.36
N ILE A 244 4.36 -0.27 -24.12
CA ILE A 244 5.46 -0.38 -25.09
C ILE A 244 5.00 -1.14 -26.35
N PHE A 245 4.36 -2.31 -26.18
CA PHE A 245 3.83 -3.09 -27.31
C PHE A 245 2.82 -2.31 -28.14
N LEU A 246 1.94 -1.56 -27.48
CA LEU A 246 0.94 -0.76 -28.19
C LEU A 246 1.60 0.34 -29.01
N LEU A 247 2.56 1.07 -28.43
CA LEU A 247 3.24 2.16 -29.12
C LEU A 247 4.03 1.66 -30.33
N ASN A 248 4.84 0.61 -30.15
CA ASN A 248 5.63 0.04 -31.25
C ASN A 248 4.73 -0.38 -32.39
N SER A 249 3.61 -1.04 -32.09
CA SER A 249 2.60 -1.39 -33.11
C SER A 249 1.95 -0.15 -33.73
N TYR A 250 1.75 0.93 -32.97
CA TYR A 250 1.21 2.18 -33.52
C TYR A 250 2.18 2.84 -34.50
N GLU A 251 3.46 2.92 -34.17
CA GLU A 251 4.48 3.51 -35.03
C GLU A 251 4.68 2.70 -36.33
N GLU A 252 4.69 1.37 -36.25
CA GLU A 252 4.71 0.51 -37.43
C GLU A 252 3.50 0.74 -38.35
N ASN A 253 2.30 0.76 -37.77
CA ASN A 253 1.08 1.00 -38.53
C ASN A 253 0.98 2.43 -39.06
N LYS A 254 1.55 3.44 -38.37
CA LYS A 254 1.61 4.83 -38.83
C LYS A 254 2.42 4.95 -40.13
N LYS A 255 3.54 4.23 -40.22
CA LYS A 255 4.33 4.14 -41.47
C LYS A 255 3.54 3.43 -42.58
N ARG A 256 2.83 2.35 -42.25
CA ARG A 256 2.03 1.55 -43.19
C ARG A 256 0.82 2.29 -43.77
N PHE A 257 0.18 3.17 -43.01
CA PHE A 257 -1.03 3.90 -43.41
C PHE A 257 -0.74 5.38 -43.79
N GLU A 258 0.48 5.69 -44.23
CA GLU A 258 0.88 6.99 -44.77
C GLU A 258 0.53 8.17 -43.84
N GLY A 259 0.57 7.95 -42.52
CA GLY A 259 0.30 8.96 -41.51
C GLY A 259 -1.15 9.11 -41.07
N ASP A 260 -2.08 8.26 -41.52
CA ASP A 260 -3.46 8.20 -40.97
C ASP A 260 -3.40 7.66 -39.52
N LYS A 261 -3.30 8.60 -38.57
CA LYS A 261 -3.08 8.34 -37.13
C LYS A 261 -4.22 7.54 -36.51
N GLU A 262 -5.47 7.82 -36.85
CA GLU A 262 -6.64 7.15 -36.29
C GLU A 262 -6.74 5.70 -36.78
N ARG A 263 -6.49 5.49 -38.08
CA ARG A 263 -6.45 4.16 -38.67
C ARG A 263 -5.28 3.34 -38.15
N ALA A 264 -4.10 3.94 -38.03
CA ALA A 264 -2.90 3.32 -37.49
C ALA A 264 -3.13 2.84 -36.05
N MET A 265 -3.70 3.70 -35.20
CA MET A 265 -4.01 3.34 -33.79
C MET A 265 -5.07 2.23 -33.69
N ALA A 266 -6.13 2.27 -34.53
CA ALA A 266 -7.13 1.20 -34.54
C ALA A 266 -6.54 -0.16 -34.93
N HIS A 267 -5.58 -0.19 -35.84
CA HIS A 267 -4.86 -1.41 -36.21
C HIS A 267 -3.85 -1.83 -35.16
N ALA A 268 -3.17 -0.91 -34.51
CA ALA A 268 -2.25 -1.18 -33.40
C ALA A 268 -2.98 -1.84 -32.23
N ILE A 269 -4.11 -1.28 -31.81
CA ILE A 269 -4.94 -1.89 -30.75
C ILE A 269 -5.35 -3.32 -31.14
N ASN A 270 -5.77 -3.55 -32.39
CA ASN A 270 -6.18 -4.87 -32.85
C ASN A 270 -5.00 -5.88 -32.88
N ALA A 271 -3.82 -5.44 -33.31
CA ALA A 271 -2.64 -6.29 -33.40
C ALA A 271 -2.11 -6.69 -32.01
N THR A 272 -2.02 -5.74 -31.09
CA THR A 272 -1.47 -5.97 -29.76
C THR A 272 -2.45 -6.62 -28.79
N PHE A 273 -3.76 -6.51 -29.04
CA PHE A 273 -4.80 -6.99 -28.14
C PHE A 273 -4.66 -8.46 -27.77
N LYS A 274 -4.33 -9.33 -28.73
CA LYS A 274 -4.18 -10.78 -28.47
C LYS A 274 -2.98 -11.06 -27.58
N SER A 275 -1.83 -10.38 -27.82
CA SER A 275 -0.61 -10.57 -27.05
C SER A 275 -0.76 -10.01 -25.63
N VAL A 276 -1.34 -8.81 -25.50
CA VAL A 276 -1.60 -8.16 -24.20
C VAL A 276 -2.57 -8.99 -23.37
N ILE A 277 -3.68 -9.46 -23.94
CA ILE A 277 -4.63 -10.32 -23.21
C ILE A 277 -3.98 -11.65 -22.84
N GLY A 278 -3.25 -12.29 -23.76
CA GLY A 278 -2.58 -13.55 -23.46
C GLY A 278 -1.62 -13.45 -22.27
N SER A 279 -0.77 -12.44 -22.26
CA SER A 279 0.14 -12.16 -21.14
C SER A 279 -0.61 -11.80 -19.87
N SER A 280 -1.67 -10.97 -19.97
CA SER A 280 -2.47 -10.56 -18.82
C SER A 280 -3.21 -11.71 -18.16
N ILE A 281 -3.76 -12.64 -18.93
CA ILE A 281 -4.47 -13.82 -18.39
C ILE A 281 -3.52 -14.68 -17.56
N THR A 282 -2.29 -14.90 -18.01
CA THR A 282 -1.30 -15.68 -17.25
C THR A 282 -0.92 -14.98 -15.94
N THR A 283 -0.74 -13.65 -15.97
CA THR A 283 -0.45 -12.86 -14.79
C THR A 283 -1.62 -12.84 -13.80
N VAL A 284 -2.84 -12.64 -14.31
CA VAL A 284 -4.07 -12.68 -13.49
C VAL A 284 -4.28 -14.08 -12.89
N ALA A 285 -4.04 -15.16 -13.66
CA ALA A 285 -4.12 -16.52 -13.14
C ALA A 285 -3.10 -16.76 -12.00
N GLY A 286 -1.88 -16.24 -12.13
CA GLY A 286 -0.88 -16.29 -11.06
C GLY A 286 -1.33 -15.58 -9.80
N PHE A 287 -1.91 -14.38 -9.90
CA PHE A 287 -2.45 -13.66 -8.74
C PHE A 287 -3.70 -14.34 -8.15
N ILE A 288 -4.58 -14.89 -8.99
CA ILE A 288 -5.73 -15.67 -8.50
C ILE A 288 -5.27 -16.91 -7.75
N ALA A 289 -4.16 -17.55 -8.12
CA ALA A 289 -3.63 -18.68 -7.39
C ALA A 289 -3.28 -18.33 -5.93
N LEU A 290 -2.87 -17.09 -5.62
CA LEU A 290 -2.65 -16.62 -4.26
C LEU A 290 -3.93 -16.61 -3.42
N CYS A 291 -5.11 -16.50 -4.05
CA CYS A 291 -6.38 -16.50 -3.33
C CYS A 291 -6.72 -17.85 -2.66
N PHE A 292 -6.03 -18.92 -3.04
CA PHE A 292 -6.20 -20.25 -2.46
C PHE A 292 -5.26 -20.54 -1.28
N MET A 293 -4.44 -19.56 -0.88
CA MET A 293 -3.59 -19.68 0.30
C MET A 293 -4.45 -19.68 1.58
N THR A 294 -4.08 -20.46 2.56
CA THR A 294 -4.70 -20.45 3.90
C THR A 294 -4.39 -19.15 4.64
N PHE A 295 -3.23 -18.54 4.41
CA PHE A 295 -2.89 -17.21 4.89
C PHE A 295 -3.66 -16.15 4.10
N SER A 296 -4.64 -15.52 4.74
CA SER A 296 -5.61 -14.62 4.05
C SER A 296 -4.99 -13.37 3.43
N LEU A 297 -3.76 -13.00 3.80
CA LEU A 297 -2.98 -11.97 3.12
C LEU A 297 -2.73 -12.31 1.64
N GLY A 298 -2.53 -13.61 1.32
CA GLY A 298 -2.39 -14.06 -0.06
C GLY A 298 -3.66 -13.77 -0.87
N ARG A 299 -4.83 -13.99 -0.30
CA ARG A 299 -6.12 -13.66 -0.92
C ARG A 299 -6.28 -12.17 -1.14
N ASP A 300 -5.92 -11.35 -0.15
CA ASP A 300 -5.97 -9.89 -0.25
C ASP A 300 -5.09 -9.38 -1.41
N MET A 301 -3.82 -9.78 -1.42
CA MET A 301 -2.88 -9.47 -2.51
C MET A 301 -3.37 -9.99 -3.86
N GLY A 302 -3.83 -11.24 -3.90
CA GLY A 302 -4.27 -11.90 -5.13
C GLY A 302 -5.41 -11.14 -5.82
N ILE A 303 -6.43 -10.76 -5.07
CA ILE A 303 -7.60 -10.03 -5.61
C ILE A 303 -7.17 -8.63 -6.10
N VAL A 304 -6.45 -7.87 -5.27
CA VAL A 304 -6.08 -6.48 -5.59
C VAL A 304 -5.14 -6.43 -6.79
N MET A 305 -4.17 -7.36 -6.86
CA MET A 305 -3.22 -7.42 -7.97
C MET A 305 -3.87 -7.90 -9.27
N ALA A 306 -4.70 -8.97 -9.23
CA ALA A 306 -5.43 -9.43 -10.40
C ALA A 306 -6.32 -8.33 -10.98
N LYS A 307 -7.07 -7.63 -10.12
CA LYS A 307 -7.88 -6.47 -10.49
C LYS A 307 -7.02 -5.35 -11.08
N GLY A 308 -5.86 -5.08 -10.49
CA GLY A 308 -4.90 -4.08 -10.95
C GLY A 308 -4.41 -4.34 -12.39
N VAL A 309 -4.10 -5.59 -12.71
CA VAL A 309 -3.72 -5.99 -14.09
C VAL A 309 -4.86 -5.76 -15.06
N VAL A 310 -6.08 -6.16 -14.71
CA VAL A 310 -7.26 -5.95 -15.59
C VAL A 310 -7.50 -4.47 -15.84
N ILE A 311 -7.44 -3.63 -14.79
CA ILE A 311 -7.60 -2.17 -14.93
C ILE A 311 -6.46 -1.59 -15.76
N GLY A 312 -5.21 -2.04 -15.55
CA GLY A 312 -4.06 -1.62 -16.33
C GLY A 312 -4.22 -1.90 -17.82
N VAL A 313 -4.68 -3.11 -18.18
CA VAL A 313 -4.98 -3.48 -19.57
C VAL A 313 -6.08 -2.61 -20.15
N LEU A 314 -7.15 -2.37 -19.40
CA LEU A 314 -8.25 -1.50 -19.85
C LEU A 314 -7.74 -0.06 -20.11
N CYS A 315 -6.93 0.49 -19.22
CA CYS A 315 -6.31 1.81 -19.42
C CYS A 315 -5.36 1.82 -20.61
N CYS A 316 -4.54 0.77 -20.78
CA CYS A 316 -3.63 0.64 -21.90
C CYS A 316 -4.37 0.58 -23.27
N VAL A 317 -5.52 -0.08 -23.34
CA VAL A 317 -6.27 -0.22 -24.61
C VAL A 317 -7.20 0.97 -24.86
N THR A 318 -7.57 1.76 -23.85
CA THR A 318 -8.52 2.88 -23.97
C THR A 318 -7.89 4.24 -23.77
N LEU A 319 -7.35 4.49 -22.56
CA LEU A 319 -6.84 5.80 -22.16
C LEU A 319 -5.53 6.13 -22.86
N LEU A 320 -4.60 5.18 -22.93
CA LEU A 320 -3.29 5.39 -23.55
C LEU A 320 -3.40 5.74 -25.03
N PRO A 321 -4.18 5.03 -25.89
CA PRO A 321 -4.41 5.44 -27.27
C PRO A 321 -4.98 6.85 -27.41
N ALA A 322 -5.91 7.21 -26.53
CA ALA A 322 -6.51 8.54 -26.52
C ALA A 322 -5.48 9.63 -26.20
N LEU A 323 -4.60 9.39 -25.22
CA LEU A 323 -3.49 10.28 -24.86
C LEU A 323 -2.49 10.40 -26.00
N VAL A 324 -2.01 9.27 -26.54
CA VAL A 324 -1.03 9.26 -27.66
C VAL A 324 -1.56 10.03 -28.86
N LEU A 325 -2.81 9.78 -29.28
CA LEU A 325 -3.43 10.50 -30.41
C LEU A 325 -3.67 11.98 -30.14
N THR A 326 -3.87 12.38 -28.91
CA THR A 326 -4.07 13.79 -28.54
C THR A 326 -2.76 14.55 -28.50
N PHE A 327 -1.71 13.92 -27.99
CA PHE A 327 -0.39 14.51 -27.85
C PHE A 327 0.58 14.15 -28.99
N ASP A 328 0.10 13.53 -30.07
CA ASP A 328 0.94 13.06 -31.18
C ASP A 328 1.79 14.17 -31.80
N GLY A 329 1.27 15.40 -31.91
CA GLY A 329 2.05 16.55 -32.35
C GLY A 329 3.19 16.97 -31.40
N ALA A 330 3.05 16.70 -30.12
CA ALA A 330 4.13 16.91 -29.14
C ALA A 330 5.15 15.76 -29.20
N ILE A 331 4.67 14.55 -29.43
CA ILE A 331 5.53 13.36 -29.63
C ILE A 331 6.44 13.58 -30.83
N GLU A 332 5.88 13.99 -31.99
CA GLU A 332 6.66 14.27 -33.20
C GLU A 332 7.71 15.38 -33.03
N LYS A 333 7.39 16.45 -32.27
CA LYS A 333 8.32 17.52 -31.97
C LYS A 333 9.47 17.15 -31.05
N THR A 334 9.29 16.15 -30.21
CA THR A 334 10.28 15.70 -29.22
C THR A 334 10.98 14.41 -29.62
N THR A 335 10.79 13.97 -30.87
CA THR A 335 11.44 12.77 -31.40
C THR A 335 12.95 13.01 -31.54
N HIS A 336 13.73 12.09 -31.00
CA HIS A 336 15.19 12.04 -31.06
C HIS A 336 15.66 10.62 -31.44
N LYS A 337 16.92 10.47 -31.80
CA LYS A 337 17.47 9.12 -32.02
C LYS A 337 17.57 8.38 -30.68
N PRO A 338 17.17 7.09 -30.61
CA PRO A 338 17.29 6.31 -29.39
C PRO A 338 18.75 6.26 -28.93
N LEU A 339 18.97 6.42 -27.63
CA LEU A 339 20.29 6.33 -27.01
C LEU A 339 20.79 4.88 -26.94
N LEU A 340 19.87 3.92 -26.86
CA LEU A 340 20.18 2.49 -26.91
C LEU A 340 20.08 2.01 -28.36
N PRO A 341 21.07 1.27 -28.86
CA PRO A 341 21.02 0.71 -30.22
C PRO A 341 19.79 -0.21 -30.34
N SER A 342 18.96 0.02 -31.37
CA SER A 342 17.87 -0.93 -31.67
C SER A 342 18.49 -2.28 -32.03
N PHE A 343 18.00 -3.33 -31.38
CA PHE A 343 18.39 -4.71 -31.67
C PHE A 343 17.72 -5.25 -32.96
N ASP A 344 17.07 -4.40 -33.74
CA ASP A 344 16.52 -4.76 -35.04
C ASP A 344 17.66 -4.86 -36.07
N LYS A 345 18.14 -6.08 -36.23
CA LYS A 345 18.80 -6.56 -37.43
C LYS A 345 18.08 -7.82 -37.90
#